data_91ba2e1bd7e3e2d256d76b1f98acd605
#
_entry.id   91ba2e1bd7e3e2d256d76b1f98acd605
#
_cell.length_a   1.000
_cell.length_b   1.000
_cell.length_c   1.000
_cell.angle_alpha   90.00
_cell.angle_beta   90.00
_cell.angle_gamma   90.00
#
_symmetry.space_group_name_H-M   'P 1'
#
loop_
_entity.id
_entity.type
_entity.pdbx_description
1 polymer ?
#
loop_
_entity_poly.entity_id
_entity_poly.type
_entity_poly.pdbx_seq_one_letter_code
_entity_poly.pdbx_strand_id
1 'polypeptide(L)'
;MVILVNFRLTSLEGIYQLVCQLEKTVFDQEAMYEVFQHAILNHSIFISKDNDRITGYLVLSITYQMHHCGKVAEVVELCVDNDFQNQKIGTDLLNHAMTYAKLQGCVNMDITTNQKRKDAHRFYRRNGLNNTHYKFTKQL
;
A
#
# COMPACT_ATOMS: atom_id res chain seq x y z
N MET A 1 -15.52 -2.85 1.89
CA MET A 1 -15.18 -4.08 1.09
C MET A 1 -13.82 -3.87 0.44
N VAL A 2 -12.90 -4.80 0.64
CA VAL A 2 -11.57 -4.76 0.01
C VAL A 2 -11.59 -5.61 -1.26
N ILE A 3 -11.12 -5.05 -2.36
CA ILE A 3 -11.00 -5.74 -3.65
C ILE A 3 -9.61 -5.55 -4.26
N LEU A 4 -9.13 -6.57 -4.98
CA LEU A 4 -7.94 -6.46 -5.82
C LEU A 4 -8.31 -5.73 -7.12
N VAL A 5 -7.54 -4.72 -7.48
CA VAL A 5 -7.78 -3.95 -8.71
C VAL A 5 -7.24 -4.72 -9.91
N ASN A 6 -8.15 -5.13 -10.79
CA ASN A 6 -7.80 -5.64 -12.10
C ASN A 6 -7.96 -4.52 -13.12
N PHE A 7 -6.87 -4.04 -13.67
CA PHE A 7 -6.75 -3.22 -14.89
C PHE A 7 -7.93 -2.28 -15.26
N ARG A 8 -8.56 -1.59 -14.29
CA ARG A 8 -9.65 -0.64 -14.59
C ARG A 8 -9.24 0.77 -14.18
N LEU A 9 -9.25 1.67 -15.15
CA LEU A 9 -8.98 3.10 -15.01
C LEU A 9 -9.91 3.82 -14.01
N THR A 10 -11.06 3.24 -13.68
CA THR A 10 -12.07 3.83 -12.78
C THR A 10 -11.61 4.02 -11.33
N SER A 11 -10.51 3.38 -10.94
CA SER A 11 -9.95 3.52 -9.59
C SER A 11 -8.88 4.61 -9.47
N LEU A 12 -8.36 5.12 -10.59
CA LEU A 12 -7.26 6.09 -10.60
C LEU A 12 -7.62 7.38 -9.87
N GLU A 13 -8.78 7.96 -10.17
CA GLU A 13 -9.18 9.25 -9.57
C GLU A 13 -9.26 9.18 -8.03
N GLY A 14 -9.88 8.14 -7.51
CA GLY A 14 -9.97 7.96 -6.06
C GLY A 14 -8.61 7.74 -5.39
N ILE A 15 -7.73 6.95 -6.02
CA ILE A 15 -6.35 6.75 -5.54
C ILE A 15 -5.56 8.05 -5.63
N TYR A 16 -5.67 8.79 -6.74
CA TYR A 16 -5.02 10.09 -6.91
C TYR A 16 -5.39 11.05 -5.78
N GLN A 17 -6.67 11.17 -5.44
CA GLN A 17 -7.12 12.03 -4.35
C GLN A 17 -6.51 11.62 -3.02
N LEU A 18 -6.45 10.32 -2.71
CA LEU A 18 -5.85 9.81 -1.47
C LEU A 18 -4.33 10.04 -1.41
N VAL A 19 -3.62 9.89 -2.52
CA VAL A 19 -2.18 10.19 -2.60
C VAL A 19 -1.91 11.67 -2.34
N CYS A 20 -2.67 12.55 -2.97
CA CYS A 20 -2.58 14.00 -2.75
C CYS A 20 -2.88 14.38 -1.29
N GLN A 21 -3.87 13.74 -0.68
CA GLN A 21 -4.20 13.93 0.73
C GLN A 21 -3.06 13.49 1.65
N LEU A 22 -2.49 12.30 1.41
CA LEU A 22 -1.40 11.72 2.20
C LEU A 22 -0.14 12.60 2.15
N GLU A 23 0.25 13.03 0.96
CA GLU A 23 1.47 13.81 0.73
C GLU A 23 1.24 15.32 0.91
N LYS A 24 0.00 15.75 1.15
CA LYS A 24 -0.39 17.16 1.31
C LYS A 24 0.07 18.03 0.14
N THR A 25 -0.04 17.51 -1.07
CA THR A 25 0.35 18.16 -2.32
C THR A 25 -0.58 17.78 -3.46
N VAL A 26 -0.56 18.54 -4.53
CA VAL A 26 -1.30 18.24 -5.74
C VAL A 26 -0.30 17.83 -6.82
N PHE A 27 -0.32 16.56 -7.18
CA PHE A 27 0.54 16.02 -8.23
C PHE A 27 -0.03 16.32 -9.61
N ASP A 28 0.85 16.38 -10.61
CA ASP A 28 0.44 16.43 -12.02
C ASP A 28 -0.33 15.16 -12.38
N GLN A 29 -1.50 15.33 -13.03
CA GLN A 29 -2.40 14.21 -13.33
C GLN A 29 -1.85 13.28 -14.41
N GLU A 30 -1.15 13.82 -15.42
CA GLU A 30 -0.55 13.00 -16.47
C GLU A 30 0.59 12.15 -15.93
N ALA A 31 1.47 12.75 -15.13
CA ALA A 31 2.54 12.03 -14.44
C ALA A 31 1.99 10.95 -13.52
N MET A 32 0.92 11.24 -12.76
CA MET A 32 0.27 10.26 -11.90
C MET A 32 -0.35 9.12 -12.70
N TYR A 33 -0.92 9.40 -13.86
CA TYR A 33 -1.48 8.39 -14.74
C TYR A 33 -0.41 7.40 -15.23
N GLU A 34 0.75 7.90 -15.65
CA GLU A 34 1.88 7.05 -16.05
C GLU A 34 2.36 6.17 -14.88
N VAL A 35 2.53 6.75 -13.70
CA VAL A 35 2.93 6.00 -12.50
C VAL A 35 1.91 4.92 -12.16
N PHE A 36 0.62 5.23 -12.22
CA PHE A 36 -0.45 4.28 -11.97
C PHE A 36 -0.46 3.12 -12.95
N GLN A 37 -0.25 3.39 -14.24
CA GLN A 37 -0.15 2.33 -15.26
C GLN A 37 1.01 1.37 -14.97
N HIS A 38 2.18 1.91 -14.61
CA HIS A 38 3.32 1.09 -14.22
C HIS A 38 3.05 0.29 -12.93
N ALA A 39 2.41 0.90 -11.96
CA ALA A 39 2.06 0.23 -10.70
C ALA A 39 1.09 -0.94 -10.94
N ILE A 40 0.07 -0.75 -11.75
CA ILE A 40 -0.94 -1.79 -12.06
C ILE A 40 -0.33 -2.99 -12.81
N LEU A 41 0.68 -2.75 -13.65
CA LEU A 41 1.36 -3.81 -14.40
C LEU A 41 2.35 -4.61 -13.56
N ASN A 42 2.95 -3.99 -12.54
CA ASN A 42 4.08 -4.56 -11.81
C ASN A 42 3.76 -4.90 -10.34
N HIS A 43 2.65 -4.40 -9.83
CA HIS A 43 2.25 -4.57 -8.43
C HIS A 43 0.81 -5.04 -8.31
N SER A 44 0.46 -5.56 -7.15
CA SER A 44 -0.91 -5.85 -6.78
C SER A 44 -1.48 -4.67 -6.00
N ILE A 45 -2.58 -4.10 -6.46
CA ILE A 45 -3.24 -2.95 -5.82
C ILE A 45 -4.56 -3.40 -5.22
N PHE A 46 -4.71 -3.19 -3.92
CA PHE A 46 -5.95 -3.43 -3.18
C PHE A 46 -6.60 -2.10 -2.86
N ILE A 47 -7.91 -2.02 -3.03
CA ILE A 47 -8.70 -0.85 -2.64
C ILE A 47 -9.81 -1.25 -1.69
N SER A 48 -10.12 -0.37 -0.75
CA SER A 48 -11.33 -0.42 0.06
C SER A 48 -12.33 0.58 -0.51
N LYS A 49 -13.59 0.17 -0.59
CA LYS A 49 -14.68 1.02 -1.06
C LYS A 49 -15.81 1.07 -0.03
N ASP A 50 -16.40 2.26 0.09
CA ASP A 50 -17.70 2.48 0.67
C ASP A 50 -18.60 3.05 -0.43
N ASN A 51 -19.57 2.25 -0.88
CA ASN A 51 -20.30 2.50 -2.12
C ASN A 51 -19.34 2.71 -3.30
N ASP A 52 -19.38 3.86 -3.97
CA ASP A 52 -18.51 4.19 -5.10
C ASP A 52 -17.24 4.97 -4.69
N ARG A 53 -17.13 5.37 -3.40
CA ARG A 53 -15.97 6.10 -2.88
C ARG A 53 -14.86 5.15 -2.49
N ILE A 54 -13.64 5.40 -2.95
CA ILE A 54 -12.44 4.72 -2.47
C ILE A 54 -12.06 5.33 -1.12
N THR A 55 -12.02 4.49 -0.09
CA THR A 55 -11.74 4.88 1.29
C THR A 55 -10.32 4.54 1.74
N GLY A 56 -9.63 3.71 0.96
CA GLY A 56 -8.24 3.36 1.21
C GLY A 56 -7.67 2.53 0.08
N TYR A 57 -6.34 2.45 0.01
CA TYR A 57 -5.64 1.58 -0.93
C TYR A 57 -4.34 1.06 -0.33
N LEU A 58 -3.87 -0.05 -0.89
CA LEU A 58 -2.59 -0.66 -0.58
C LEU A 58 -1.94 -1.14 -1.87
N VAL A 59 -0.66 -0.80 -2.06
CA VAL A 59 0.17 -1.29 -3.18
C VAL A 59 1.15 -2.32 -2.63
N LEU A 60 1.11 -3.53 -3.19
CA LEU A 60 1.95 -4.65 -2.80
C LEU A 60 2.88 -5.02 -3.95
N SER A 61 4.18 -5.01 -3.69
CA SER A 61 5.22 -5.51 -4.59
C SER A 61 5.64 -6.91 -4.16
N ILE A 62 5.90 -7.79 -5.11
CA ILE A 62 6.47 -9.12 -4.84
C ILE A 62 7.75 -9.27 -5.64
N THR A 63 8.85 -9.53 -4.94
CA THR A 63 10.18 -9.69 -5.52
C THR A 63 10.86 -10.97 -5.04
N TYR A 64 11.74 -11.53 -5.87
CA TYR A 64 12.64 -12.60 -5.44
C TYR A 64 13.87 -11.98 -4.78
N GLN A 65 14.18 -12.40 -3.57
CA GLN A 65 15.33 -11.90 -2.82
C GLN A 65 16.25 -13.04 -2.41
N MET A 66 17.50 -12.98 -2.84
CA MET A 66 18.47 -14.05 -2.61
C MET A 66 18.74 -14.31 -1.13
N HIS A 67 18.84 -13.28 -0.31
CA HIS A 67 19.09 -13.42 1.13
C HIS A 67 17.90 -13.98 1.93
N HIS A 68 16.70 -14.00 1.33
CA HIS A 68 15.53 -14.72 1.86
C HIS A 68 15.33 -16.08 1.19
N CYS A 69 16.10 -16.39 0.16
CA CYS A 69 15.93 -17.60 -0.67
C CYS A 69 14.48 -17.81 -1.11
N GLY A 70 13.81 -16.72 -1.50
CA GLY A 70 12.39 -16.79 -1.87
C GLY A 70 11.77 -15.46 -2.23
N LYS A 71 10.46 -15.48 -2.36
CA LYS A 71 9.65 -14.29 -2.63
C LYS A 71 9.41 -13.50 -1.35
N VAL A 72 9.57 -12.21 -1.44
CA VAL A 72 9.21 -11.25 -0.39
C VAL A 72 8.15 -10.30 -0.91
N ALA A 73 7.09 -10.12 -0.15
CA ALA A 73 6.09 -9.09 -0.40
C ALA A 73 6.49 -7.82 0.34
N GLU A 74 6.38 -6.68 -0.33
CA GLU A 74 6.59 -5.37 0.29
C GLU A 74 5.32 -4.52 0.13
N VAL A 75 4.80 -4.00 1.23
CA VAL A 75 3.79 -2.95 1.19
C VAL A 75 4.48 -1.65 0.83
N VAL A 76 4.36 -1.26 -0.44
CA VAL A 76 4.99 -0.05 -0.98
C VAL A 76 4.26 1.19 -0.49
N GLU A 77 2.92 1.11 -0.48
CA GLU A 77 2.04 2.20 -0.03
C GLU A 77 0.83 1.63 0.71
N LEU A 78 0.40 2.33 1.75
CA LEU A 78 -0.85 2.07 2.46
C LEU A 78 -1.43 3.41 2.91
N CYS A 79 -2.62 3.72 2.45
CA CYS A 79 -3.31 4.95 2.76
C CYS A 79 -4.79 4.70 3.06
N VAL A 80 -5.31 5.38 4.07
CA VAL A 80 -6.74 5.42 4.40
C VAL A 80 -7.19 6.88 4.43
N ASP A 81 -8.31 7.16 3.78
CA ASP A 81 -8.94 8.47 3.76
C ASP A 81 -9.14 9.00 5.19
N ASN A 82 -8.80 10.26 5.43
CA ASN A 82 -8.91 10.89 6.75
C ASN A 82 -10.32 10.80 7.34
N ASP A 83 -11.35 10.88 6.49
CA ASP A 83 -12.75 10.77 6.92
C ASP A 83 -13.14 9.36 7.37
N PHE A 84 -12.35 8.35 7.02
CA PHE A 84 -12.61 6.93 7.27
C PHE A 84 -11.59 6.27 8.20
N GLN A 85 -10.75 7.05 8.85
CA GLN A 85 -9.79 6.51 9.83
C GLN A 85 -10.50 5.90 11.05
N ASN A 86 -9.81 4.99 11.74
CA ASN A 86 -10.31 4.25 12.91
C ASN A 86 -11.53 3.33 12.63
N GLN A 87 -11.80 3.00 11.37
CA GLN A 87 -12.84 2.06 10.93
C GLN A 87 -12.28 0.71 10.49
N LYS A 88 -11.07 0.36 10.92
CA LYS A 88 -10.36 -0.89 10.59
C LYS A 88 -9.98 -1.08 9.10
N ILE A 89 -10.20 -0.10 8.25
CA ILE A 89 -9.91 -0.19 6.81
C ILE A 89 -8.46 -0.55 6.55
N GLY A 90 -7.52 0.10 7.23
CA GLY A 90 -6.09 -0.21 7.10
C GLY A 90 -5.76 -1.64 7.52
N THR A 91 -6.37 -2.13 8.59
CA THR A 91 -6.22 -3.52 9.06
C THR A 91 -6.76 -4.51 8.04
N ASP A 92 -7.93 -4.23 7.46
CA ASP A 92 -8.54 -5.10 6.46
C ASP A 92 -7.71 -5.15 5.18
N LEU A 93 -7.21 -4.01 4.70
CA LEU A 93 -6.28 -3.94 3.56
C LEU A 93 -5.02 -4.75 3.82
N LEU A 94 -4.41 -4.59 4.99
CA LEU A 94 -3.19 -5.30 5.36
C LEU A 94 -3.42 -6.82 5.47
N ASN A 95 -4.54 -7.25 6.05
CA ASN A 95 -4.91 -8.67 6.14
C ASN A 95 -5.14 -9.30 4.77
N HIS A 96 -5.80 -8.59 3.85
CA HIS A 96 -5.97 -9.06 2.47
C HIS A 96 -4.63 -9.19 1.75
N ALA A 97 -3.74 -8.21 1.91
CA ALA A 97 -2.40 -8.26 1.34
C ALA A 97 -1.57 -9.43 1.91
N MET A 98 -1.63 -9.67 3.23
CA MET A 98 -0.94 -10.80 3.85
C MET A 98 -1.46 -12.15 3.34
N THR A 99 -2.78 -12.30 3.24
CA THR A 99 -3.40 -13.51 2.69
C THR A 99 -2.98 -13.74 1.25
N TYR A 100 -3.02 -12.71 0.43
CA TYR A 100 -2.57 -12.76 -0.95
C TYR A 100 -1.09 -13.12 -1.05
N ALA A 101 -0.22 -12.49 -0.28
CA ALA A 101 1.22 -12.78 -0.26
C ALA A 101 1.50 -14.26 0.10
N LYS A 102 0.80 -14.81 1.09
CA LYS A 102 0.89 -16.23 1.44
C LYS A 102 0.48 -17.13 0.28
N LEU A 103 -0.62 -16.84 -0.38
CA LEU A 103 -1.09 -17.59 -1.55
C LEU A 103 -0.11 -17.52 -2.72
N GLN A 104 0.61 -16.42 -2.86
CA GLN A 104 1.68 -16.26 -3.86
C GLN A 104 2.99 -16.96 -3.46
N GLY A 105 3.07 -17.57 -2.29
CA GLY A 105 4.26 -18.26 -1.79
C GLY A 105 5.33 -17.36 -1.21
N CYS A 106 4.99 -16.15 -0.78
CA CYS A 106 5.94 -15.25 -0.12
C CYS A 106 6.32 -15.79 1.25
N VAL A 107 7.61 -15.70 1.58
CA VAL A 107 8.18 -16.15 2.86
C VAL A 107 8.18 -15.05 3.92
N ASN A 108 8.06 -13.80 3.49
CA ASN A 108 8.06 -12.62 4.36
C ASN A 108 7.23 -11.50 3.75
N MET A 109 6.78 -10.56 4.59
CA MET A 109 6.16 -9.32 4.15
C MET A 109 6.76 -8.14 4.92
N ASP A 110 7.25 -7.16 4.19
CA ASP A 110 7.90 -5.96 4.72
C ASP A 110 7.04 -4.73 4.49
N ILE A 111 7.22 -3.73 5.34
CA ILE A 111 6.70 -2.38 5.12
C ILE A 111 7.72 -1.36 5.63
N THR A 112 7.89 -0.29 4.86
CA THR A 112 8.71 0.85 5.24
C THR A 112 7.82 2.03 5.65
N THR A 113 8.17 2.70 6.72
CA THR A 113 7.48 3.89 7.20
C THR A 113 8.47 4.95 7.68
N ASN A 114 8.12 6.23 7.47
CA ASN A 114 8.96 7.33 7.96
C ASN A 114 9.03 7.32 9.49
N GLN A 115 10.21 7.57 10.04
CA GLN A 115 10.46 7.60 11.49
C GLN A 115 9.57 8.60 12.25
N LYS A 116 9.07 9.65 11.56
CA LYS A 116 8.19 10.67 12.14
C LYS A 116 6.75 10.20 12.31
N ARG A 117 6.32 9.16 11.57
CA ARG A 117 4.94 8.66 11.55
C ARG A 117 4.66 7.71 12.72
N LYS A 118 4.63 8.24 13.93
CA LYS A 118 4.47 7.46 15.17
C LYS A 118 3.15 6.67 15.24
N ASP A 119 2.07 7.22 14.68
CA ASP A 119 0.77 6.54 14.61
C ASP A 119 0.82 5.32 13.69
N ALA A 120 1.50 5.44 12.54
CA ALA A 120 1.73 4.31 11.65
C ALA A 120 2.55 3.20 12.33
N HIS A 121 3.58 3.56 13.09
CA HIS A 121 4.37 2.58 13.84
C HIS A 121 3.52 1.81 14.85
N ARG A 122 2.65 2.48 15.59
CA ARG A 122 1.70 1.83 16.52
C ARG A 122 0.74 0.91 15.77
N PHE A 123 0.24 1.35 14.64
CA PHE A 123 -0.64 0.56 13.79
C PHE A 123 0.03 -0.74 13.31
N TYR A 124 1.27 -0.66 12.79
CA TYR A 124 1.99 -1.84 12.32
C TYR A 124 2.29 -2.83 13.44
N ARG A 125 2.73 -2.34 14.60
CA ARG A 125 2.97 -3.22 15.76
C ARG A 125 1.70 -3.95 16.21
N ARG A 126 0.55 -3.26 16.25
CA ARG A 126 -0.74 -3.89 16.59
C ARG A 126 -1.17 -4.95 15.59
N ASN A 127 -0.72 -4.84 14.33
CA ASN A 127 -0.97 -5.82 13.28
C ASN A 127 0.13 -6.88 13.16
N GLY A 128 1.00 -7.01 14.17
CA GLY A 128 1.96 -8.10 14.29
C GLY A 128 3.27 -7.89 13.53
N LEU A 129 3.53 -6.69 12.99
CA LEU A 129 4.80 -6.39 12.33
C LEU A 129 5.83 -5.92 13.35
N ASN A 130 7.09 -6.33 13.14
CA ASN A 130 8.22 -5.99 13.99
C ASN A 130 9.12 -4.99 13.30
N ASN A 131 9.61 -4.01 14.05
CA ASN A 131 10.61 -3.05 13.55
C ASN A 131 11.99 -3.66 13.63
N THR A 132 12.55 -4.09 12.51
CA THR A 132 13.81 -4.86 12.45
C THR A 132 14.90 -4.18 11.62
N HIS A 133 14.57 -3.18 10.80
CA HIS A 133 15.49 -2.60 9.82
C HIS A 133 15.46 -1.08 9.84
N TYR A 134 16.57 -0.48 9.39
CA TYR A 134 16.67 0.94 9.07
C TYR A 134 16.64 1.14 7.56
N LYS A 135 16.04 2.24 7.10
CA LYS A 135 16.06 2.65 5.70
C LYS A 135 16.91 3.91 5.54
N PHE A 136 17.86 3.86 4.61
CA PHE A 136 18.66 5.01 4.19
C PHE A 136 18.19 5.47 2.80
N THR A 137 18.01 6.78 2.62
CA THR A 137 17.55 7.36 1.36
C THR A 137 18.49 8.47 0.90
N LYS A 138 18.60 8.66 -0.39
CA LYS A 138 19.31 9.79 -0.99
C LYS A 138 18.49 10.31 -2.16
N GLN A 139 18.23 11.60 -2.20
CA GLN A 139 17.62 12.23 -3.35
C GLN A 139 18.63 12.31 -4.50
N LEU A 140 18.18 11.93 -5.71
CA LEU A 140 18.98 11.94 -6.93
C LEU A 140 18.64 13.15 -7.81
#